data_fc1e4c3d478f8153582f2a72a46440b9
#
_entry.id   fc1e4c3d478f8153582f2a72a46440b9
#
_cell.length_a   1.000
_cell.length_b   1.000
_cell.length_c   1.000
_cell.angle_alpha   90.00
_cell.angle_beta   90.00
_cell.angle_gamma   90.00
#
_symmetry.space_group_name_H-M   'P 1'
#
loop_
_entity.id
_entity.type
_entity.pdbx_description
1 polymer ?
#
loop_
_entity_poly.entity_id
_entity_poly.type
_entity_poly.pdbx_seq_one_letter_code
_entity_poly.pdbx_strand_id
1 'polypeptide(L)'
;IVYAEISPAGEALSVSYRCPSLGENRVETSKALESAMAEKRAEEANVGYTLVGPHRDQMVFCLDGHPIHKFGSKGQMKSVLLAWKLSEADYLTAETGFKPVLLMDDIFSELDQKRANAVLDLIGSYGQSILATARDPDLDLKGRGYAAIDL
;
A
#
# COMPACT_ATOMS: atom_id res chain seq x y z
N ILE A 1 -1.96 -4.65 11.12
CA ILE A 1 -1.17 -4.14 12.25
C ILE A 1 -0.74 -2.71 11.94
N VAL A 2 0.04 -2.45 10.91
CA VAL A 2 0.58 -1.11 10.56
C VAL A 2 -0.52 -0.03 10.41
N TYR A 3 -1.67 -0.35 9.80
CA TYR A 3 -2.76 0.62 9.65
C TYR A 3 -3.32 1.10 11.01
N ALA A 4 -3.44 0.21 11.97
CA ALA A 4 -3.94 0.56 13.30
C ALA A 4 -3.02 1.53 14.06
N GLU A 5 -1.74 1.57 13.71
CA GLU A 5 -0.77 2.52 14.27
C GLU A 5 -0.89 3.91 13.64
N ILE A 6 -1.31 3.97 12.37
CA ILE A 6 -1.53 5.23 11.62
C ILE A 6 -2.90 5.83 11.90
N SER A 7 -3.92 4.99 12.12
CA SER A 7 -5.31 5.42 12.31
C SER A 7 -5.66 5.57 13.79
N PRO A 8 -5.80 6.81 14.28
CA PRO A 8 -6.18 7.06 15.68
C PRO A 8 -7.66 6.76 15.98
N ALA A 9 -8.47 6.47 14.98
CA ALA A 9 -9.93 6.34 15.09
C ALA A 9 -10.41 4.90 15.30
N GLY A 10 -9.49 3.93 15.41
CA GLY A 10 -9.88 2.52 15.58
C GLY A 10 -10.57 1.90 14.36
N GLU A 11 -10.39 2.49 13.18
CA GLU A 11 -10.96 2.02 11.91
C GLU A 11 -10.43 0.61 11.58
N ALA A 12 -11.32 -0.32 11.25
CA ALA A 12 -10.97 -1.68 10.90
C ALA A 12 -10.65 -1.79 9.39
N LEU A 13 -9.36 -1.94 9.05
CA LEU A 13 -8.93 -2.20 7.68
C LEU A 13 -9.04 -3.69 7.37
N SER A 14 -9.72 -4.02 6.29
CA SER A 14 -9.70 -5.35 5.68
C SER A 14 -9.22 -5.28 4.23
N VAL A 15 -8.52 -6.34 3.81
CA VAL A 15 -7.98 -6.48 2.46
C VAL A 15 -8.46 -7.79 1.89
N SER A 16 -8.99 -7.77 0.68
CA SER A 16 -9.36 -8.99 -0.05
C SER A 16 -8.74 -8.98 -1.45
N TYR A 17 -8.24 -10.14 -1.86
CA TYR A 17 -7.72 -10.37 -3.21
C TYR A 17 -8.80 -11.02 -4.06
N ARG A 18 -9.10 -10.42 -5.20
CA ARG A 18 -10.08 -10.91 -6.17
C ARG A 18 -9.37 -11.32 -7.44
N CYS A 19 -9.31 -12.62 -7.66
CA CYS A 19 -8.77 -13.24 -8.84
C CYS A 19 -9.83 -14.19 -9.43
N PRO A 20 -10.31 -13.97 -10.66
CA PRO A 20 -11.30 -14.85 -11.30
C PRO A 20 -10.80 -16.28 -11.50
N SER A 21 -9.48 -16.46 -11.60
CA SER A 21 -8.84 -17.77 -11.80
C SER A 21 -8.30 -18.39 -10.50
N LEU A 22 -8.74 -17.90 -9.32
CA LEU A 22 -8.30 -18.45 -8.05
C LEU A 22 -9.04 -19.76 -7.74
N GLY A 23 -8.31 -20.87 -7.68
CA GLY A 23 -8.78 -22.15 -7.19
C GLY A 23 -8.54 -22.36 -5.69
N GLU A 24 -9.01 -23.47 -5.14
CA GLU A 24 -8.84 -23.79 -3.71
C GLU A 24 -7.38 -24.08 -3.33
N ASN A 25 -6.58 -24.46 -4.31
CA ASN A 25 -5.17 -24.76 -4.13
C ASN A 25 -4.34 -24.32 -5.35
N ARG A 26 -3.00 -24.40 -5.25
CA ARG A 26 -2.08 -23.99 -6.30
C ARG A 26 -2.31 -24.70 -7.64
N VAL A 27 -2.64 -26.00 -7.60
CA VAL A 27 -2.82 -26.81 -8.83
C VAL A 27 -4.10 -26.39 -9.55
N GLU A 28 -5.18 -26.16 -8.82
CA GLU A 28 -6.46 -25.70 -9.38
C GLU A 28 -6.35 -24.28 -9.92
N THR A 29 -5.64 -23.40 -9.20
CA THR A 29 -5.35 -22.04 -9.67
C THR A 29 -4.56 -22.05 -10.97
N SER A 30 -3.53 -22.92 -11.09
CA SER A 30 -2.75 -23.06 -12.34
C SER A 30 -3.62 -23.51 -13.51
N LYS A 31 -4.44 -24.55 -13.32
CA LYS A 31 -5.35 -25.05 -14.36
C LYS A 31 -6.41 -24.01 -14.77
N ALA A 32 -7.00 -23.32 -13.80
CA ALA A 32 -7.98 -22.28 -14.06
C ALA A 32 -7.36 -21.11 -14.82
N LEU A 33 -6.14 -20.71 -14.48
CA LEU A 33 -5.39 -19.68 -15.17
C LEU A 33 -5.05 -20.09 -16.61
N GLU A 34 -4.55 -21.32 -16.83
CA GLU A 34 -4.26 -21.86 -18.15
C GLU A 34 -5.51 -21.88 -19.05
N SER A 35 -6.66 -22.33 -18.51
CA SER A 35 -7.93 -22.34 -19.23
C SER A 35 -8.38 -20.92 -19.59
N ALA A 36 -8.32 -19.98 -18.65
CA ALA A 36 -8.69 -18.59 -18.88
C ALA A 36 -7.79 -17.91 -19.93
N MET A 37 -6.48 -18.21 -19.92
CA MET A 37 -5.54 -17.72 -20.94
C MET A 37 -5.84 -18.31 -22.32
N ALA A 38 -6.18 -19.60 -22.39
CA ALA A 38 -6.54 -20.25 -23.65
C ALA A 38 -7.83 -19.65 -24.25
N GLU A 39 -8.85 -19.40 -23.42
CA GLU A 39 -10.11 -18.78 -23.83
C GLU A 39 -9.93 -17.36 -24.36
N LYS A 40 -9.03 -16.57 -23.74
CA LYS A 40 -8.80 -15.17 -24.10
C LYS A 40 -7.78 -14.94 -25.22
N ARG A 41 -7.09 -15.99 -25.67
CA ARG A 41 -5.98 -15.89 -26.63
C ARG A 41 -6.32 -15.15 -27.92
N ALA A 42 -7.50 -15.40 -28.49
CA ALA A 42 -7.93 -14.76 -29.75
C ALA A 42 -8.26 -13.27 -29.52
N GLU A 43 -8.86 -12.93 -28.39
CA GLU A 43 -9.16 -11.55 -28.00
C GLU A 43 -7.87 -10.76 -27.71
N GLU A 44 -6.92 -11.37 -26.98
CA GLU A 44 -5.59 -10.80 -26.69
C GLU A 44 -4.80 -10.49 -27.95
N ALA A 45 -4.84 -11.39 -28.95
CA ALA A 45 -4.20 -11.16 -30.24
C ALA A 45 -4.76 -9.94 -30.99
N ASN A 46 -6.06 -9.66 -30.84
CA ASN A 46 -6.70 -8.51 -31.47
C ASN A 46 -6.40 -7.19 -30.75
N VAL A 47 -6.34 -7.20 -29.40
CA VAL A 47 -6.14 -5.98 -28.62
C VAL A 47 -4.66 -5.68 -28.32
N GLY A 48 -3.75 -6.65 -28.50
CA GLY A 48 -2.32 -6.49 -28.37
C GLY A 48 -1.80 -6.46 -26.90
N TYR A 49 -2.62 -6.86 -25.93
CA TYR A 49 -2.21 -6.98 -24.53
C TYR A 49 -2.92 -8.15 -23.83
N THR A 50 -2.36 -8.61 -22.72
CA THR A 50 -2.90 -9.74 -21.95
C THR A 50 -4.14 -9.33 -21.15
N LEU A 51 -5.17 -10.17 -21.18
CA LEU A 51 -6.46 -9.96 -20.50
C LEU A 51 -6.61 -10.79 -19.23
N VAL A 52 -5.71 -11.76 -19.01
CA VAL A 52 -5.71 -12.67 -17.88
C VAL A 52 -4.35 -12.65 -17.19
N GLY A 53 -4.35 -12.73 -15.86
CA GLY A 53 -3.15 -12.77 -15.04
C GLY A 53 -3.19 -11.82 -13.84
N PRO A 54 -2.21 -11.89 -12.94
CA PRO A 54 -2.21 -11.13 -11.68
C PRO A 54 -2.27 -9.60 -11.87
N HIS A 55 -1.86 -9.08 -13.02
CA HIS A 55 -2.01 -7.66 -13.37
C HIS A 55 -3.47 -7.24 -13.65
N ARG A 56 -4.41 -8.19 -13.77
CA ARG A 56 -5.85 -7.97 -13.90
C ARG A 56 -6.61 -8.26 -12.61
N ASP A 57 -5.96 -8.87 -11.66
CA ASP A 57 -6.55 -9.13 -10.36
C ASP A 57 -6.72 -7.83 -9.55
N GLN A 58 -7.60 -7.88 -8.59
CA GLN A 58 -7.94 -6.70 -7.80
C GLN A 58 -7.65 -6.94 -6.32
N MET A 59 -6.95 -5.98 -5.71
CA MET A 59 -6.89 -5.86 -4.27
C MET A 59 -7.96 -4.86 -3.82
N VAL A 60 -8.89 -5.33 -3.01
CA VAL A 60 -9.98 -4.51 -2.50
C VAL A 60 -9.72 -4.20 -1.04
N PHE A 61 -9.55 -2.92 -0.74
CA PHE A 61 -9.38 -2.40 0.61
C PHE A 61 -10.72 -1.86 1.12
N CYS A 62 -11.11 -2.28 2.31
CA CYS A 62 -12.32 -1.78 2.97
C CYS A 62 -11.97 -1.26 4.37
N LEU A 63 -12.58 -0.13 4.75
CA LEU A 63 -12.59 0.39 6.10
C LEU A 63 -14.00 0.19 6.67
N ASP A 64 -14.08 -0.45 7.83
CA ASP A 64 -15.35 -0.78 8.50
C ASP A 64 -16.37 -1.44 7.56
N GLY A 65 -15.87 -2.33 6.67
CA GLY A 65 -16.69 -3.05 5.68
C GLY A 65 -17.01 -2.25 4.41
N HIS A 66 -16.63 -0.97 4.31
CA HIS A 66 -16.91 -0.13 3.14
C HIS A 66 -15.68 0.02 2.23
N PRO A 67 -15.82 -0.21 0.89
CA PRO A 67 -14.72 -0.04 -0.05
C PRO A 67 -14.15 1.39 -0.02
N ILE A 68 -12.85 1.49 0.28
CA ILE A 68 -12.21 2.79 0.52
C ILE A 68 -12.19 3.70 -0.72
N HIS A 69 -12.11 3.12 -1.92
CA HIS A 69 -12.10 3.87 -3.17
C HIS A 69 -13.43 4.60 -3.47
N LYS A 70 -14.53 4.20 -2.79
CA LYS A 70 -15.86 4.82 -2.95
C LYS A 70 -16.24 5.73 -1.79
N PHE A 71 -15.83 5.36 -0.58
CA PHE A 71 -16.33 5.98 0.64
C PHE A 71 -15.22 6.57 1.52
N GLY A 72 -13.96 6.28 1.22
CA GLY A 72 -12.84 6.78 2.00
C GLY A 72 -12.55 8.25 1.72
N SER A 73 -12.16 8.99 2.77
CA SER A 73 -11.56 10.31 2.61
C SER A 73 -10.17 10.19 1.97
N LYS A 74 -9.64 11.29 1.42
CA LYS A 74 -8.28 11.34 0.88
C LYS A 74 -7.23 10.95 1.92
N GLY A 75 -7.36 11.44 3.16
CA GLY A 75 -6.47 11.08 4.25
C GLY A 75 -6.53 9.60 4.61
N GLN A 76 -7.73 8.98 4.62
CA GLN A 76 -7.89 7.54 4.82
C GLN A 76 -7.23 6.73 3.69
N MET A 77 -7.47 7.11 2.43
CA MET A 77 -6.83 6.44 1.28
C MET A 77 -5.30 6.52 1.37
N LYS A 78 -4.76 7.68 1.72
CA LYS A 78 -3.32 7.87 1.88
C LYS A 78 -2.76 7.06 3.05
N SER A 79 -3.47 7.01 4.18
CA SER A 79 -3.09 6.17 5.33
C SER A 79 -3.05 4.68 4.99
N VAL A 80 -4.03 4.18 4.22
CA VAL A 80 -4.04 2.79 3.76
C VAL A 80 -2.88 2.51 2.81
N LEU A 81 -2.59 3.41 1.87
CA LEU A 81 -1.44 3.26 0.98
C LEU A 81 -0.11 3.24 1.74
N LEU A 82 0.07 4.13 2.72
CA LEU A 82 1.25 4.16 3.59
C LEU A 82 1.37 2.86 4.39
N ALA A 83 0.29 2.41 5.02
CA ALA A 83 0.28 1.16 5.77
C ALA A 83 0.64 -0.04 4.88
N TRP A 84 0.15 -0.06 3.64
CA TRP A 84 0.50 -1.08 2.66
C TRP A 84 1.99 -1.07 2.33
N LYS A 85 2.56 0.12 2.04
CA LYS A 85 3.99 0.28 1.72
C LYS A 85 4.92 -0.04 2.90
N LEU A 86 4.53 0.32 4.10
CA LEU A 86 5.29 -0.05 5.30
C LEU A 86 5.22 -1.56 5.57
N SER A 87 4.06 -2.19 5.36
CA SER A 87 3.94 -3.66 5.45
C SER A 87 4.78 -4.39 4.38
N GLU A 88 4.94 -3.80 3.19
CA GLU A 88 5.86 -4.30 2.15
C GLU A 88 7.32 -4.20 2.62
N ALA A 89 7.69 -3.09 3.28
CA ALA A 89 9.02 -2.92 3.86
C ALA A 89 9.31 -3.93 4.99
N ASP A 90 8.32 -4.22 5.83
CA ASP A 90 8.40 -5.28 6.85
C ASP A 90 8.63 -6.65 6.22
N TYR A 91 7.85 -6.98 5.19
CA TYR A 91 7.99 -8.23 4.45
C TYR A 91 9.38 -8.36 3.83
N LEU A 92 9.87 -7.33 3.13
CA LEU A 92 11.21 -7.32 2.54
C LEU A 92 12.29 -7.48 3.60
N THR A 93 12.14 -6.83 4.75
CA THR A 93 13.08 -6.98 5.86
C THR A 93 13.11 -8.40 6.39
N ALA A 94 11.94 -9.04 6.53
CA ALA A 94 11.85 -10.43 6.99
C ALA A 94 12.48 -11.42 5.99
N GLU A 95 12.26 -11.20 4.69
CA GLU A 95 12.79 -12.11 3.65
C GLU A 95 14.29 -11.93 3.39
N THR A 96 14.80 -10.69 3.45
CA THR A 96 16.19 -10.39 3.06
C THR A 96 17.14 -10.21 4.23
N GLY A 97 16.63 -9.95 5.42
CA GLY A 97 17.41 -9.54 6.59
C GLY A 97 17.90 -8.09 6.57
N PHE A 98 17.60 -7.33 5.52
CA PHE A 98 18.02 -5.93 5.37
C PHE A 98 16.82 -4.99 5.41
N LYS A 99 16.93 -3.91 6.17
CA LYS A 99 15.92 -2.84 6.18
C LYS A 99 16.02 -2.01 4.90
N PRO A 100 14.93 -1.84 4.14
CA PRO A 100 14.93 -0.98 2.96
C PRO A 100 15.08 0.48 3.36
N VAL A 101 15.60 1.31 2.43
CA VAL A 101 15.55 2.77 2.55
C VAL A 101 14.15 3.23 2.10
N LEU A 102 13.47 3.98 2.95
CA LEU A 102 12.15 4.53 2.64
C LEU A 102 12.28 5.87 1.91
N LEU A 103 11.74 5.94 0.69
CA LEU A 103 11.64 7.18 -0.08
C LEU A 103 10.17 7.61 -0.12
N MET A 104 9.89 8.78 0.44
CA MET A 104 8.52 9.27 0.61
C MET A 104 8.38 10.68 0.06
N ASP A 105 7.50 10.84 -0.91
CA ASP A 105 7.23 12.11 -1.56
C ASP A 105 5.84 12.61 -1.20
N ASP A 106 5.79 13.84 -0.67
CA ASP A 106 4.58 14.59 -0.30
C ASP A 106 3.55 13.80 0.52
N ILE A 107 4.02 12.97 1.47
CA ILE A 107 3.14 12.07 2.23
C ILE A 107 2.20 12.79 3.19
N PHE A 108 2.54 14.01 3.61
CA PHE A 108 1.79 14.75 4.64
C PHE A 108 0.65 15.62 4.09
N SER A 109 0.59 15.87 2.77
CA SER A 109 -0.32 16.84 2.14
C SER A 109 -1.82 16.59 2.41
N GLU A 110 -2.21 15.33 2.61
CA GLU A 110 -3.61 14.94 2.78
C GLU A 110 -3.88 14.34 4.18
N LEU A 111 -2.88 14.34 5.05
CA LEU A 111 -3.00 13.82 6.41
C LEU A 111 -3.35 14.94 7.41
N ASP A 112 -4.24 14.63 8.34
CA ASP A 112 -4.39 15.44 9.53
C ASP A 112 -3.18 15.32 10.46
N GLN A 113 -3.05 16.25 11.41
CA GLN A 113 -1.90 16.34 12.32
C GLN A 113 -1.67 15.04 13.13
N LYS A 114 -2.76 14.36 13.53
CA LYS A 114 -2.65 13.13 14.33
C LYS A 114 -2.07 12.00 13.50
N ARG A 115 -2.57 11.80 12.28
CA ARG A 115 -2.07 10.79 11.35
C ARG A 115 -0.64 11.10 10.91
N ALA A 116 -0.33 12.36 10.63
CA ALA A 116 1.01 12.78 10.25
C ALA A 116 2.03 12.49 11.36
N ASN A 117 1.72 12.78 12.61
CA ASN A 117 2.57 12.45 13.76
C ASN A 117 2.74 10.92 13.90
N ALA A 118 1.66 10.14 13.82
CA ALA A 118 1.72 8.69 13.92
C ALA A 118 2.60 8.08 12.81
N VAL A 119 2.49 8.60 11.58
CA VAL A 119 3.33 8.17 10.45
C VAL A 119 4.80 8.48 10.71
N LEU A 120 5.15 9.68 11.22
CA LEU A 120 6.53 10.04 11.54
C LEU A 120 7.13 9.15 12.63
N ASP A 121 6.37 8.89 13.69
CA ASP A 121 6.82 8.03 14.78
C ASP A 121 7.07 6.60 14.26
N LEU A 122 6.22 6.11 13.39
CA LEU A 122 6.34 4.79 12.78
C LEU A 122 7.55 4.69 11.84
N ILE A 123 7.71 5.65 10.92
CA ILE A 123 8.81 5.69 9.95
C ILE A 123 10.17 5.70 10.63
N GLY A 124 10.31 6.39 11.76
CA GLY A 124 11.54 6.44 12.54
C GLY A 124 12.06 5.07 12.97
N SER A 125 11.21 4.05 13.03
CA SER A 125 11.58 2.68 13.38
C SER A 125 12.17 1.87 12.21
N TYR A 126 11.98 2.32 10.97
CA TYR A 126 12.37 1.57 9.76
C TYR A 126 13.84 1.71 9.34
N GLY A 127 14.60 2.58 9.96
CA GLY A 127 16.02 2.82 9.62
C GLY A 127 16.19 4.11 8.83
N GLN A 128 16.76 4.08 7.62
CA GLN A 128 16.94 5.30 6.82
C GLN A 128 15.67 5.65 6.06
N SER A 129 15.20 6.88 6.23
CA SER A 129 14.07 7.43 5.46
C SER A 129 14.43 8.80 4.89
N ILE A 130 13.99 9.06 3.65
CA ILE A 130 14.13 10.34 2.95
C ILE A 130 12.72 10.82 2.66
N LEU A 131 12.39 12.00 3.21
CA LEU A 131 11.08 12.61 3.09
C LEU A 131 11.21 13.87 2.23
N ALA A 132 10.48 13.93 1.12
CA ALA A 132 10.31 15.14 0.34
C ALA A 132 8.95 15.75 0.64
N THR A 133 8.88 17.07 0.80
CA THR A 133 7.63 17.79 1.02
C THR A 133 7.73 19.22 0.48
N ALA A 134 6.69 19.69 -0.19
CA ALA A 134 6.60 21.06 -0.69
C ALA A 134 6.11 22.05 0.39
N ARG A 135 5.65 21.56 1.54
CA ARG A 135 5.21 22.38 2.66
C ARG A 135 6.08 22.04 3.86
N ASP A 136 6.45 23.07 4.62
CA ASP A 136 6.97 22.85 5.96
C ASP A 136 5.81 22.24 6.79
N PRO A 137 5.84 20.92 7.05
CA PRO A 137 4.81 20.35 7.89
C PRO A 137 5.02 20.96 9.28
N ASP A 138 3.97 21.45 9.90
CA ASP A 138 3.97 21.90 11.30
C ASP A 138 4.17 20.67 12.22
N LEU A 139 5.34 20.02 12.05
CA LEU A 139 5.74 18.77 12.66
C LEU A 139 7.15 18.97 13.24
N ASP A 140 7.35 18.52 14.46
CA ASP A 140 8.68 18.54 15.09
C ASP A 140 9.59 17.44 14.48
N LEU A 141 10.11 17.71 13.29
CA LEU A 141 11.03 16.82 12.59
C LEU A 141 12.38 16.74 13.28
N LYS A 142 12.89 17.88 13.78
CA LYS A 142 14.20 17.95 14.45
C LYS A 142 14.19 17.20 15.78
N GLY A 143 13.14 17.33 16.57
CA GLY A 143 12.98 16.59 17.83
C GLY A 143 12.89 15.07 17.63
N ARG A 144 12.53 14.63 16.42
CA ARG A 144 12.51 13.21 16.01
C ARG A 144 13.79 12.74 15.31
N GLY A 145 14.83 13.57 15.25
CA GLY A 145 16.12 13.20 14.68
C GLY A 145 16.22 13.31 13.15
N TYR A 146 15.26 13.98 12.49
CA TYR A 146 15.36 14.28 11.06
C TYR A 146 16.25 15.52 10.81
N ALA A 147 17.14 15.43 9.81
CA ALA A 147 17.89 16.56 9.31
C ALA A 147 17.13 17.18 8.11
N ALA A 148 16.92 18.48 8.13
CA ALA A 148 16.33 19.21 7.02
C ALA A 148 17.40 19.60 6.00
N ILE A 149 17.08 19.46 4.72
CA ILE A 149 17.88 19.93 3.58
C ILE A 149 16.95 20.80 2.73
N ASP A 150 17.24 22.09 2.68
CA ASP A 150 16.51 23.03 1.80
C ASP A 150 17.10 22.99 0.40
N LEU A 151 16.25 22.83 -0.62
CA LEU A 151 16.62 22.74 -2.03
C LEU A 151 16.19 24.00 -2.78
#